data_fb83f495082a1cac3218c4a0db7f76b7
#
_entry.id   fb83f495082a1cac3218c4a0db7f76b7
#
_cell.length_a   1.000
_cell.length_b   1.000
_cell.length_c   1.000
_cell.angle_alpha   90.00
_cell.angle_beta   90.00
_cell.angle_gamma   90.00
#
_symmetry.space_group_name_H-M   'P 1'
#
loop_
_entity.id
_entity.type
_entity.pdbx_description
1 polymer ?
#
loop_
_entity_poly.entity_id
_entity_poly.type
_entity_poly.pdbx_seq_one_letter_code
_entity_poly.pdbx_strand_id
1 'polypeptide(L)'
;MLDNQNIFYKKKILIYGLGKSGLSAFKFLKKDNEITTHDDKIKDDNKKIIKKKFDFIIISPGIDINKCNLSKYLKDNNKKIYTDLDIFYNSYKRNNKITITGTNGKSTTAKILYDVLRDQKVDVRLVGNIGNPVLLEKKITNKTVFVIEASSYQLEYSKLFKSNISIILNISPDHLERHKTISRYVSAKFKLIKNQSKEDLAILNTKNFYIRREIKLKNFLPKIIKIEKNTNNNILKKINNPYFNTDGNRDNLKFVLEVAKIMNLKKNFLFKTLKKFKGLKYRQEIIFQSKNLTIINDSKATTFSSSMSLLKSLTNVYWIVGGQAKKGDILLLSKKSCKNFKAYIFGNNKNFFINKLKKIMKYESFLDLNSLIKRLFLEIKLEKKTKHRTILFSPSAASFDSFKNFEQRGKYFNYLIKKYINV
;
A
#
# COMPACT_ATOMS: atom_id res chain seq x y z
N MET A 1 25.00 3.68 -16.02
CA MET A 1 25.96 4.68 -15.51
C MET A 1 25.25 6.02 -15.42
N LEU A 2 25.53 6.79 -14.38
CA LEU A 2 25.08 8.17 -14.26
C LEU A 2 25.87 9.01 -15.27
N ASP A 3 25.24 10.02 -15.86
CA ASP A 3 25.90 10.97 -16.74
C ASP A 3 26.31 12.25 -15.96
N ASN A 4 27.10 13.10 -16.57
CA ASN A 4 27.57 14.35 -15.95
C ASN A 4 26.45 15.34 -15.60
N GLN A 5 25.23 15.16 -16.13
CA GLN A 5 24.06 15.97 -15.81
C GLN A 5 23.31 15.47 -14.56
N ASN A 6 23.67 14.27 -14.06
CA ASN A 6 23.06 13.73 -12.85
C ASN A 6 23.74 14.34 -11.61
N ILE A 7 22.98 15.03 -10.77
CA ILE A 7 23.51 15.69 -9.56
C ILE A 7 24.21 14.72 -8.60
N PHE A 8 23.89 13.42 -8.65
CA PHE A 8 24.47 12.37 -7.82
C PHE A 8 25.72 11.73 -8.44
N TYR A 9 26.29 12.25 -9.53
CA TYR A 9 27.48 11.72 -10.18
C TYR A 9 28.76 12.25 -9.54
N LYS A 10 29.74 11.39 -9.28
CA LYS A 10 31.06 11.69 -8.64
C LYS A 10 30.91 12.46 -7.32
N LYS A 11 30.11 11.92 -6.39
CA LYS A 11 29.81 12.53 -5.09
C LYS A 11 30.23 11.63 -3.93
N LYS A 12 30.43 12.26 -2.77
CA LYS A 12 30.57 11.58 -1.47
C LYS A 12 29.19 11.44 -0.84
N ILE A 13 28.69 10.20 -0.76
CA ILE A 13 27.30 9.94 -0.39
C ILE A 13 27.24 9.04 0.86
N LEU A 14 26.47 9.48 1.87
CA LEU A 14 26.04 8.63 2.96
C LEU A 14 24.72 7.95 2.59
N ILE A 15 24.65 6.63 2.68
CA ILE A 15 23.39 5.87 2.59
C ILE A 15 23.03 5.41 3.99
N TYR A 16 21.92 5.93 4.52
CA TYR A 16 21.44 5.63 5.87
C TYR A 16 20.18 4.76 5.84
N GLY A 17 20.30 3.57 6.45
CA GLY A 17 19.29 2.51 6.44
C GLY A 17 19.50 1.54 5.28
N LEU A 18 19.89 0.29 5.59
CA LEU A 18 20.24 -0.75 4.62
C LEU A 18 19.09 -1.73 4.35
N GLY A 19 17.84 -1.25 4.44
CA GLY A 19 16.68 -1.98 3.94
C GLY A 19 16.66 -2.05 2.40
N LYS A 20 15.57 -2.57 1.83
CA LYS A 20 15.43 -2.74 0.36
C LYS A 20 15.76 -1.48 -0.45
N SER A 21 15.26 -0.31 -0.04
CA SER A 21 15.55 0.97 -0.72
C SER A 21 17.00 1.39 -0.60
N GLY A 22 17.59 1.34 0.61
CA GLY A 22 18.98 1.71 0.81
C GLY A 22 19.96 0.80 0.07
N LEU A 23 19.74 -0.52 0.10
CA LEU A 23 20.55 -1.47 -0.67
C LEU A 23 20.39 -1.27 -2.18
N SER A 24 19.20 -0.88 -2.66
CA SER A 24 19.00 -0.55 -4.07
C SER A 24 19.76 0.72 -4.48
N ALA A 25 19.71 1.76 -3.63
CA ALA A 25 20.47 2.99 -3.83
C ALA A 25 21.99 2.72 -3.82
N PHE A 26 22.48 1.91 -2.89
CA PHE A 26 23.89 1.49 -2.86
C PHE A 26 24.31 0.82 -4.15
N LYS A 27 23.55 -0.20 -4.61
CA LYS A 27 23.87 -0.93 -5.84
C LYS A 27 23.88 -0.02 -7.07
N PHE A 28 22.97 0.95 -7.11
CA PHE A 28 22.82 1.88 -8.22
C PHE A 28 23.96 2.91 -8.26
N LEU A 29 24.33 3.47 -7.10
CA LEU A 29 25.27 4.59 -7.01
C LEU A 29 26.75 4.20 -6.90
N LYS A 30 27.07 2.98 -6.42
CA LYS A 30 28.45 2.58 -6.03
C LYS A 30 29.50 2.60 -7.15
N LYS A 31 29.07 2.55 -8.41
CA LYS A 31 29.99 2.54 -9.54
C LYS A 31 30.60 3.91 -9.83
N ASP A 32 29.85 4.97 -9.52
CA ASP A 32 30.16 6.33 -9.95
C ASP A 32 30.42 7.27 -8.76
N ASN A 33 30.40 6.77 -7.50
CA ASN A 33 30.44 7.58 -6.29
C ASN A 33 31.27 6.95 -5.16
N GLU A 34 31.79 7.79 -4.26
CA GLU A 34 32.34 7.37 -2.97
C GLU A 34 31.20 7.19 -1.96
N ILE A 35 30.93 5.94 -1.54
CA ILE A 35 29.77 5.64 -0.69
C ILE A 35 30.21 5.17 0.69
N THR A 36 29.67 5.81 1.71
CA THR A 36 29.64 5.33 3.09
C THR A 36 28.23 4.82 3.41
N THR A 37 28.11 3.66 4.03
CA THR A 37 26.83 3.11 4.48
C THR A 37 26.69 3.17 5.98
N HIS A 38 25.47 3.30 6.50
CA HIS A 38 25.16 3.23 7.93
C HIS A 38 23.76 2.64 8.16
N ASP A 39 23.60 1.87 9.23
CA ASP A 39 22.30 1.37 9.70
C ASP A 39 22.35 1.24 11.23
N ASP A 40 21.33 1.72 11.93
CA ASP A 40 21.23 1.68 13.40
C ASP A 40 21.27 0.25 13.99
N LYS A 41 21.02 -0.75 13.17
CA LYS A 41 21.08 -2.17 13.56
C LYS A 41 22.49 -2.77 13.50
N ILE A 42 23.41 -2.07 12.87
CA ILE A 42 24.81 -2.47 12.77
C ILE A 42 25.58 -1.65 13.78
N LYS A 43 26.45 -2.28 14.56
CA LYS A 43 27.33 -1.59 15.52
C LYS A 43 28.43 -0.83 14.76
N ASP A 44 28.07 0.28 14.15
CA ASP A 44 29.01 1.20 13.50
C ASP A 44 29.39 2.33 14.46
N ASP A 45 30.58 2.87 14.27
CA ASP A 45 31.06 4.02 15.02
C ASP A 45 30.42 5.31 14.47
N ASN A 46 29.31 5.76 15.10
CA ASN A 46 28.63 7.00 14.78
C ASN A 46 29.59 8.21 14.75
N LYS A 47 30.63 8.22 15.60
CA LYS A 47 31.63 9.31 15.67
C LYS A 47 32.42 9.42 14.38
N LYS A 48 32.75 8.28 13.74
CA LYS A 48 33.45 8.27 12.43
C LYS A 48 32.59 8.86 11.31
N ILE A 49 31.27 8.60 11.33
CA ILE A 49 30.35 9.13 10.31
C ILE A 49 30.18 10.63 10.47
N ILE A 50 29.97 11.12 11.70
CA ILE A 50 29.78 12.56 11.99
C ILE A 50 30.99 13.41 11.57
N LYS A 51 32.21 12.86 11.64
CA LYS A 51 33.43 13.55 11.23
C LYS A 51 33.62 13.67 9.71
N LYS A 52 32.91 12.85 8.93
CA LYS A 52 32.99 12.87 7.46
C LYS A 52 32.09 13.95 6.86
N LYS A 53 32.57 14.58 5.78
CA LYS A 53 31.77 15.50 4.97
C LYS A 53 31.16 14.73 3.80
N PHE A 54 29.81 14.82 3.64
CA PHE A 54 29.10 14.24 2.52
C PHE A 54 28.44 15.33 1.67
N ASP A 55 28.38 15.12 0.37
CA ASP A 55 27.64 15.97 -0.56
C ASP A 55 26.15 15.69 -0.41
N PHE A 56 25.78 14.42 -0.33
CA PHE A 56 24.40 13.94 -0.17
C PHE A 56 24.25 12.88 0.89
N ILE A 57 23.06 12.83 1.48
CA ILE A 57 22.65 11.80 2.44
C ILE A 57 21.38 11.15 1.91
N ILE A 58 21.45 9.88 1.54
CA ILE A 58 20.30 9.13 1.04
C ILE A 58 19.72 8.35 2.21
N ILE A 59 18.47 8.65 2.60
CA ILE A 59 17.82 7.96 3.70
C ILE A 59 16.75 6.98 3.22
N SER A 60 16.78 5.78 3.81
CA SER A 60 15.71 4.80 3.60
C SER A 60 14.41 5.24 4.25
N PRO A 61 13.23 4.87 3.67
CA PRO A 61 11.92 5.30 4.20
C PRO A 61 11.66 4.91 5.66
N GLY A 62 12.29 3.83 6.14
CA GLY A 62 12.18 3.37 7.53
C GLY A 62 12.87 4.27 8.56
N ILE A 63 13.81 5.11 8.14
CA ILE A 63 14.56 5.99 9.05
C ILE A 63 13.70 7.18 9.48
N ASP A 64 13.52 7.35 10.78
CA ASP A 64 12.92 8.54 11.39
C ASP A 64 14.03 9.48 11.85
N ILE A 65 14.22 10.60 11.15
CA ILE A 65 15.23 11.61 11.48
C ILE A 65 15.13 12.07 12.94
N ASN A 66 13.95 12.01 13.55
CA ASN A 66 13.74 12.47 14.92
C ASN A 66 14.12 11.43 16.00
N LYS A 67 14.32 10.15 15.60
CA LYS A 67 14.50 9.03 16.54
C LYS A 67 15.73 8.17 16.29
N CYS A 68 16.42 8.36 15.16
CA CYS A 68 17.58 7.58 14.79
C CYS A 68 18.86 8.02 15.51
N ASN A 69 19.89 7.18 15.50
CA ASN A 69 21.15 7.42 16.20
C ASN A 69 21.89 8.68 15.72
N LEU A 70 21.73 9.05 14.45
CA LEU A 70 22.32 10.27 13.87
C LEU A 70 21.35 11.46 13.80
N SER A 71 20.31 11.51 14.67
CA SER A 71 19.23 12.50 14.60
C SER A 71 19.72 13.95 14.53
N LYS A 72 20.65 14.36 15.41
CA LYS A 72 21.23 15.71 15.40
C LYS A 72 21.95 15.99 14.08
N TYR A 73 22.84 15.10 13.67
CA TYR A 73 23.61 15.23 12.42
C TYR A 73 22.71 15.36 11.19
N LEU A 74 21.64 14.57 11.10
CA LEU A 74 20.69 14.63 9.98
C LEU A 74 19.88 15.93 9.97
N LYS A 75 19.49 16.45 11.13
CA LYS A 75 18.78 17.72 11.23
C LYS A 75 19.66 18.89 10.77
N ASP A 76 20.92 18.91 11.20
CA ASP A 76 21.90 19.95 10.82
C ASP A 76 22.22 19.89 9.31
N ASN A 77 22.18 18.68 8.71
CA ASN A 77 22.42 18.44 7.29
C ASN A 77 21.13 18.24 6.47
N ASN A 78 19.97 18.71 6.93
CA ASN A 78 18.69 18.43 6.27
C ASN A 78 18.65 18.83 4.80
N LYS A 79 19.36 19.90 4.39
CA LYS A 79 19.46 20.32 2.98
C LYS A 79 20.08 19.26 2.06
N LYS A 80 20.93 18.38 2.60
CA LYS A 80 21.64 17.33 1.87
C LYS A 80 20.87 15.99 1.82
N ILE A 81 19.73 15.89 2.50
CA ILE A 81 18.93 14.66 2.58
C ILE A 81 18.09 14.49 1.32
N TYR A 82 18.16 13.28 0.74
CA TYR A 82 17.39 12.83 -0.41
C TYR A 82 16.93 11.38 -0.22
N THR A 83 16.10 10.90 -1.13
CA THR A 83 15.54 9.54 -1.11
C THR A 83 15.89 8.77 -2.38
N ASP A 84 15.60 7.48 -2.41
CA ASP A 84 15.70 6.64 -3.62
C ASP A 84 14.80 7.18 -4.76
N LEU A 85 13.65 7.79 -4.44
CA LEU A 85 12.79 8.43 -5.42
C LEU A 85 13.45 9.66 -6.09
N ASP A 86 14.24 10.43 -5.36
CA ASP A 86 14.95 11.59 -5.90
C ASP A 86 16.06 11.17 -6.86
N ILE A 87 16.82 10.12 -6.51
CA ILE A 87 17.84 9.53 -7.37
C ILE A 87 17.18 9.01 -8.65
N PHE A 88 16.11 8.24 -8.49
CA PHE A 88 15.34 7.68 -9.60
C PHE A 88 14.83 8.76 -10.53
N TYR A 89 14.22 9.82 -10.01
CA TYR A 89 13.73 10.92 -10.82
C TYR A 89 14.87 11.61 -11.59
N ASN A 90 15.97 11.88 -10.92
CA ASN A 90 17.11 12.56 -11.57
C ASN A 90 17.70 11.70 -12.70
N SER A 91 17.73 10.37 -12.54
CA SER A 91 18.27 9.45 -13.55
C SER A 91 17.30 9.17 -14.71
N TYR A 92 15.99 9.29 -14.49
CA TYR A 92 14.95 8.95 -15.48
C TYR A 92 13.95 10.09 -15.68
N LYS A 93 14.43 11.34 -15.82
CA LYS A 93 13.59 12.54 -15.97
C LYS A 93 12.62 12.43 -17.13
N ARG A 94 13.06 11.91 -18.27
CA ARG A 94 12.28 11.85 -19.53
C ARG A 94 11.21 10.76 -19.53
N ASN A 95 11.31 9.77 -18.65
CA ASN A 95 10.36 8.68 -18.60
C ASN A 95 9.02 9.09 -18.00
N ASN A 96 7.93 8.57 -18.53
CA ASN A 96 6.61 8.78 -17.98
C ASN A 96 6.43 8.01 -16.67
N LYS A 97 5.93 8.72 -15.65
CA LYS A 97 5.71 8.21 -14.28
C LYS A 97 4.25 8.41 -13.89
N ILE A 98 3.59 7.32 -13.51
CA ILE A 98 2.26 7.32 -12.91
C ILE A 98 2.46 6.90 -11.46
N THR A 99 2.30 7.83 -10.52
CA THR A 99 2.59 7.55 -9.11
C THR A 99 1.31 7.55 -8.28
N ILE A 100 1.13 6.47 -7.52
CA ILE A 100 -0.05 6.23 -6.70
C ILE A 100 0.33 6.32 -5.22
N THR A 101 -0.36 7.19 -4.49
CA THR A 101 -0.33 7.24 -3.02
C THR A 101 -1.74 7.24 -2.43
N GLY A 102 -1.85 7.11 -1.13
CA GLY A 102 -3.11 7.07 -0.39
C GLY A 102 -2.94 6.29 0.92
N THR A 103 -3.96 6.22 1.74
CA THR A 103 -3.97 5.33 2.90
C THR A 103 -4.23 3.90 2.45
N ASN A 104 -5.33 3.66 1.75
CA ASN A 104 -5.76 2.35 1.26
C ASN A 104 -5.83 2.30 -0.27
N GLY A 105 -5.75 1.09 -0.84
CA GLY A 105 -5.95 0.85 -2.27
C GLY A 105 -4.72 1.02 -3.17
N LYS A 106 -3.61 1.58 -2.69
CA LYS A 106 -2.38 1.88 -3.47
C LYS A 106 -1.91 0.71 -4.33
N SER A 107 -1.60 -0.41 -3.69
CA SER A 107 -1.03 -1.57 -4.39
C SER A 107 -2.00 -2.19 -5.39
N THR A 108 -3.29 -2.21 -5.04
CA THR A 108 -4.35 -2.70 -5.94
C THR A 108 -4.42 -1.83 -7.19
N THR A 109 -4.50 -0.50 -7.03
CA THR A 109 -4.57 0.44 -8.15
C THR A 109 -3.31 0.36 -9.01
N ALA A 110 -2.13 0.32 -8.39
CA ALA A 110 -0.86 0.20 -9.10
C ALA A 110 -0.77 -1.10 -9.91
N LYS A 111 -1.18 -2.23 -9.32
CA LYS A 111 -1.19 -3.53 -10.01
C LYS A 111 -2.18 -3.56 -11.17
N ILE A 112 -3.40 -3.04 -11.00
CA ILE A 112 -4.38 -2.98 -12.09
C ILE A 112 -3.85 -2.11 -13.23
N LEU A 113 -3.30 -0.92 -12.94
CA LEU A 113 -2.71 -0.05 -13.97
C LEU A 113 -1.55 -0.72 -14.69
N TYR A 114 -0.67 -1.38 -13.95
CA TYR A 114 0.42 -2.14 -14.55
C TYR A 114 -0.09 -3.23 -15.49
N ASP A 115 -1.08 -4.04 -15.06
CA ASP A 115 -1.63 -5.11 -15.90
C ASP A 115 -2.33 -4.55 -17.13
N VAL A 116 -3.11 -3.48 -16.98
CA VAL A 116 -3.79 -2.81 -18.10
C VAL A 116 -2.80 -2.28 -19.14
N LEU A 117 -1.71 -1.63 -18.71
CA LEU A 117 -0.69 -1.10 -19.60
C LEU A 117 0.10 -2.22 -20.28
N ARG A 118 0.50 -3.24 -19.52
CA ARG A 118 1.23 -4.42 -20.06
C ARG A 118 0.41 -5.15 -21.12
N ASP A 119 -0.88 -5.38 -20.87
CA ASP A 119 -1.74 -6.10 -21.81
C ASP A 119 -2.03 -5.28 -23.08
N GLN A 120 -1.77 -3.98 -23.04
CA GLN A 120 -1.74 -3.08 -24.21
C GLN A 120 -0.35 -2.96 -24.86
N LYS A 121 0.59 -3.84 -24.48
CA LYS A 121 1.97 -3.88 -25.01
C LYS A 121 2.77 -2.59 -24.74
N VAL A 122 2.43 -1.82 -23.69
CA VAL A 122 3.26 -0.72 -23.23
C VAL A 122 4.47 -1.29 -22.48
N ASP A 123 5.66 -0.76 -22.76
CA ASP A 123 6.86 -1.08 -21.97
C ASP A 123 6.70 -0.46 -20.56
N VAL A 124 6.17 -1.22 -19.61
CA VAL A 124 5.79 -0.74 -18.27
C VAL A 124 6.54 -1.48 -17.17
N ARG A 125 6.88 -0.75 -16.10
CA ARG A 125 7.48 -1.31 -14.88
C ARG A 125 6.61 -0.97 -13.67
N LEU A 126 6.39 -1.96 -12.79
CA LEU A 126 5.73 -1.78 -11.50
C LEU A 126 6.79 -1.71 -10.41
N VAL A 127 6.93 -0.56 -9.78
CA VAL A 127 8.04 -0.28 -8.85
C VAL A 127 7.60 0.49 -7.61
N GLY A 128 8.48 0.56 -6.62
CA GLY A 128 8.30 1.34 -5.39
C GLY A 128 7.96 0.48 -4.19
N ASN A 129 6.89 0.81 -3.47
CA ASN A 129 6.46 0.07 -2.27
C ASN A 129 5.83 -1.31 -2.61
N ILE A 130 5.48 -1.53 -3.88
CA ILE A 130 5.12 -2.82 -4.48
C ILE A 130 5.97 -3.02 -5.74
N GLY A 131 6.20 -4.26 -6.13
CA GLY A 131 7.10 -4.59 -7.23
C GLY A 131 8.56 -4.48 -6.83
N ASN A 132 9.41 -4.07 -7.76
CA ASN A 132 10.83 -3.89 -7.49
C ASN A 132 11.11 -2.50 -6.86
N PRO A 133 12.17 -2.35 -6.05
CA PRO A 133 12.69 -1.04 -5.72
C PRO A 133 12.97 -0.22 -6.99
N VAL A 134 12.65 1.08 -6.95
CA VAL A 134 12.69 1.96 -8.16
C VAL A 134 14.05 1.99 -8.89
N LEU A 135 15.15 1.74 -8.18
CA LEU A 135 16.51 1.78 -8.71
C LEU A 135 17.05 0.42 -9.19
N LEU A 136 16.26 -0.67 -9.09
CA LEU A 136 16.69 -2.02 -9.49
C LEU A 136 16.19 -2.45 -10.87
N GLU A 137 15.36 -1.66 -11.52
CA GLU A 137 14.89 -1.97 -12.87
C GLU A 137 16.01 -1.93 -13.90
N LYS A 138 15.92 -2.82 -14.87
CA LYS A 138 16.89 -3.00 -15.96
C LYS A 138 16.21 -2.79 -17.31
N LYS A 139 17.04 -2.63 -18.36
CA LYS A 139 16.58 -2.48 -19.75
C LYS A 139 15.53 -1.36 -19.89
N ILE A 140 15.80 -0.20 -19.29
CA ILE A 140 14.96 0.98 -19.35
C ILE A 140 15.26 1.73 -20.64
N THR A 141 14.23 2.08 -21.40
CA THR A 141 14.29 2.93 -22.59
C THR A 141 13.54 4.25 -22.33
N ASN A 142 13.68 5.22 -23.19
CA ASN A 142 12.92 6.49 -23.09
C ASN A 142 11.40 6.28 -23.22
N LYS A 143 10.93 5.13 -23.75
CA LYS A 143 9.52 4.76 -23.87
C LYS A 143 8.98 4.03 -22.65
N THR A 144 9.85 3.60 -21.73
CA THR A 144 9.44 2.86 -20.52
C THR A 144 8.57 3.75 -19.63
N VAL A 145 7.39 3.26 -19.27
CA VAL A 145 6.43 3.89 -18.34
C VAL A 145 6.60 3.25 -16.96
N PHE A 146 6.66 4.06 -15.92
CA PHE A 146 6.74 3.58 -14.55
C PHE A 146 5.41 3.76 -13.84
N VAL A 147 4.84 2.66 -13.32
CA VAL A 147 3.75 2.68 -12.36
C VAL A 147 4.37 2.53 -10.97
N ILE A 148 4.30 3.58 -10.17
CA ILE A 148 5.03 3.71 -8.90
C ILE A 148 4.05 3.72 -7.74
N GLU A 149 4.14 2.77 -6.81
CA GLU A 149 3.48 2.91 -5.52
C GLU A 149 4.39 3.67 -4.56
N ALA A 150 3.94 4.83 -4.06
CA ALA A 150 4.69 5.62 -3.09
C ALA A 150 3.98 5.70 -1.73
N SER A 151 4.67 5.29 -0.66
CA SER A 151 4.22 5.46 0.71
C SER A 151 4.45 6.90 1.20
N SER A 152 3.78 7.28 2.31
CA SER A 152 4.05 8.58 2.95
C SER A 152 5.49 8.71 3.44
N TYR A 153 6.11 7.59 3.87
CA TYR A 153 7.50 7.55 4.32
C TYR A 153 8.49 7.83 3.20
N GLN A 154 8.27 7.28 1.99
CA GLN A 154 9.08 7.55 0.81
C GLN A 154 8.96 9.00 0.36
N LEU A 155 7.76 9.59 0.45
CA LEU A 155 7.51 10.97 0.04
C LEU A 155 7.97 11.99 1.10
N GLU A 156 8.06 11.61 2.38
CA GLU A 156 8.31 12.54 3.49
C GLU A 156 9.59 13.37 3.32
N TYR A 157 10.67 12.75 2.86
CA TYR A 157 11.97 13.42 2.68
C TYR A 157 12.35 13.63 1.22
N SER A 158 11.50 13.21 0.28
CA SER A 158 11.72 13.46 -1.14
C SER A 158 11.64 14.95 -1.46
N LYS A 159 12.56 15.44 -2.29
CA LYS A 159 12.68 16.86 -2.68
C LYS A 159 12.54 17.10 -4.17
N LEU A 160 13.08 16.18 -4.97
CA LEU A 160 13.16 16.34 -6.42
C LEU A 160 12.10 15.53 -7.15
N PHE A 161 11.61 14.46 -6.52
CA PHE A 161 10.74 13.51 -7.20
C PHE A 161 9.49 14.18 -7.75
N LYS A 162 9.26 13.99 -9.04
CA LYS A 162 8.13 14.48 -9.80
C LYS A 162 7.52 13.35 -10.62
N SER A 163 6.21 13.36 -10.78
CA SER A 163 5.45 12.38 -11.56
C SER A 163 4.59 13.09 -12.59
N ASN A 164 4.48 12.54 -13.81
CA ASN A 164 3.63 13.09 -14.87
C ASN A 164 2.14 12.97 -14.53
N ILE A 165 1.76 11.81 -13.93
CA ILE A 165 0.42 11.59 -13.41
C ILE A 165 0.54 11.19 -11.93
N SER A 166 0.02 12.02 -11.05
CA SER A 166 -0.03 11.78 -9.60
C SER A 166 -1.44 11.38 -9.18
N ILE A 167 -1.56 10.34 -8.35
CA ILE A 167 -2.84 9.83 -7.86
C ILE A 167 -2.83 9.83 -6.34
N ILE A 168 -3.80 10.51 -5.71
CA ILE A 168 -4.09 10.38 -4.27
C ILE A 168 -5.48 9.76 -4.09
N LEU A 169 -5.51 8.48 -3.72
CA LEU A 169 -6.74 7.70 -3.64
C LEU A 169 -7.66 8.14 -2.49
N ASN A 170 -7.09 8.22 -1.31
CA ASN A 170 -7.79 8.56 -0.07
C ASN A 170 -6.78 8.87 1.04
N ILE A 171 -7.24 9.59 2.06
CA ILE A 171 -6.48 9.84 3.28
C ILE A 171 -7.41 9.58 4.47
N SER A 172 -6.96 8.74 5.39
CA SER A 172 -7.54 8.51 6.72
C SER A 172 -6.41 8.43 7.74
N PRO A 173 -6.64 8.68 9.04
CA PRO A 173 -5.60 8.60 10.06
C PRO A 173 -4.88 7.25 10.01
N ASP A 174 -3.56 7.30 9.81
CA ASP A 174 -2.65 6.15 9.81
C ASP A 174 -1.22 6.66 10.03
N HIS A 175 -0.34 5.81 10.54
CA HIS A 175 1.08 6.13 10.75
C HIS A 175 1.35 7.39 11.61
N LEU A 176 0.46 7.67 12.59
CA LEU A 176 0.60 8.84 13.46
C LEU A 176 1.76 8.71 14.45
N GLU A 177 2.23 7.50 14.72
CA GLU A 177 3.46 7.23 15.47
C GLU A 177 4.69 7.84 14.79
N ARG A 178 4.69 7.95 13.45
CA ARG A 178 5.72 8.57 12.62
C ARG A 178 5.43 10.05 12.36
N HIS A 179 4.28 10.34 11.76
CA HIS A 179 3.95 11.70 11.30
C HIS A 179 3.47 12.64 12.41
N LYS A 180 3.18 12.13 13.62
CA LYS A 180 2.69 12.84 14.81
C LYS A 180 1.26 13.39 14.64
N THR A 181 0.94 14.04 13.53
CA THR A 181 -0.37 14.64 13.26
C THR A 181 -0.90 14.22 11.87
N ILE A 182 -2.22 14.22 11.73
CA ILE A 182 -2.87 13.98 10.44
C ILE A 182 -2.44 15.04 9.40
N SER A 183 -2.23 16.27 9.79
CA SER A 183 -1.78 17.34 8.89
C SER A 183 -0.41 17.04 8.30
N ARG A 184 0.55 16.55 9.09
CA ARG A 184 1.88 16.12 8.58
C ARG A 184 1.78 14.92 7.66
N TYR A 185 0.89 13.97 7.97
CA TYR A 185 0.63 12.81 7.10
C TYR A 185 0.05 13.23 5.75
N VAL A 186 -0.93 14.13 5.73
CA VAL A 186 -1.49 14.75 4.52
C VAL A 186 -0.38 15.46 3.73
N SER A 187 0.38 16.34 4.40
CA SER A 187 1.47 17.09 3.77
C SER A 187 2.53 16.18 3.13
N ALA A 188 2.89 15.07 3.80
CA ALA A 188 3.83 14.10 3.24
C ALA A 188 3.33 13.51 1.91
N LYS A 189 2.04 13.15 1.81
CA LYS A 189 1.46 12.64 0.56
C LYS A 189 1.34 13.71 -0.53
N PHE A 190 1.00 14.93 -0.15
CA PHE A 190 0.86 16.05 -1.08
C PHE A 190 2.19 16.56 -1.64
N LYS A 191 3.34 16.16 -1.07
CA LYS A 191 4.64 16.40 -1.72
C LYS A 191 4.70 15.85 -3.14
N LEU A 192 4.00 14.75 -3.41
CA LEU A 192 3.87 14.18 -4.75
C LEU A 192 3.33 15.19 -5.77
N ILE A 193 2.40 16.06 -5.35
CA ILE A 193 1.79 17.07 -6.22
C ILE A 193 2.57 18.38 -6.18
N LYS A 194 3.17 18.72 -5.04
CA LYS A 194 3.88 19.98 -4.84
C LYS A 194 5.03 20.18 -5.84
N ASN A 195 5.66 19.09 -6.26
CA ASN A 195 6.79 19.14 -7.21
C ASN A 195 6.36 19.07 -8.68
N GLN A 196 5.07 18.91 -8.97
CA GLN A 196 4.55 18.87 -10.34
C GLN A 196 4.50 20.28 -10.97
N SER A 197 4.56 20.33 -12.30
CA SER A 197 4.43 21.55 -13.11
C SER A 197 3.04 21.63 -13.75
N LYS A 198 2.79 22.67 -14.56
CA LYS A 198 1.52 22.90 -15.25
C LYS A 198 1.19 21.81 -16.29
N GLU A 199 2.20 21.16 -16.84
CA GLU A 199 2.07 20.09 -17.83
C GLU A 199 1.67 18.74 -17.20
N ASP A 200 1.80 18.61 -15.89
CA ASP A 200 1.51 17.38 -15.17
C ASP A 200 0.04 17.30 -14.74
N LEU A 201 -0.40 16.09 -14.38
CA LEU A 201 -1.78 15.83 -13.97
C LEU A 201 -1.84 15.29 -12.53
N ALA A 202 -2.80 15.77 -11.75
CA ALA A 202 -3.09 15.27 -10.42
C ALA A 202 -4.53 14.73 -10.36
N ILE A 203 -4.72 13.41 -10.18
CA ILE A 203 -6.02 12.76 -10.08
C ILE A 203 -6.35 12.55 -8.61
N LEU A 204 -7.38 13.21 -8.10
CA LEU A 204 -7.65 13.33 -6.67
C LEU A 204 -9.09 12.94 -6.32
N ASN A 205 -9.27 12.18 -5.24
CA ASN A 205 -10.58 11.90 -4.67
C ASN A 205 -11.08 13.07 -3.82
N THR A 206 -11.87 13.95 -4.42
CA THR A 206 -12.40 15.15 -3.74
C THR A 206 -13.58 14.86 -2.80
N LYS A 207 -14.13 13.64 -2.78
CA LYS A 207 -15.04 13.19 -1.71
C LYS A 207 -14.33 13.03 -0.37
N ASN A 208 -13.00 12.77 -0.38
CA ASN A 208 -12.23 12.66 0.84
C ASN A 208 -12.02 14.03 1.49
N PHE A 209 -12.38 14.15 2.76
CA PHE A 209 -12.34 15.42 3.50
C PHE A 209 -10.95 16.06 3.51
N TYR A 210 -9.90 15.29 3.82
CA TYR A 210 -8.53 15.80 3.92
C TYR A 210 -7.99 16.25 2.56
N ILE A 211 -8.28 15.51 1.49
CA ILE A 211 -7.88 15.88 0.12
C ILE A 211 -8.57 17.17 -0.30
N ARG A 212 -9.89 17.26 -0.12
CA ARG A 212 -10.68 18.45 -0.45
C ARG A 212 -10.21 19.69 0.31
N ARG A 213 -9.92 19.53 1.61
CA ARG A 213 -9.40 20.61 2.44
C ARG A 213 -8.05 21.11 1.92
N GLU A 214 -7.12 20.22 1.62
CA GLU A 214 -5.78 20.58 1.15
C GLU A 214 -5.80 21.32 -0.18
N ILE A 215 -6.66 20.89 -1.13
CA ILE A 215 -6.85 21.57 -2.43
C ILE A 215 -7.45 22.99 -2.25
N LYS A 216 -8.33 23.18 -1.26
CA LYS A 216 -8.89 24.52 -0.99
C LYS A 216 -7.90 25.47 -0.34
N LEU A 217 -6.99 24.94 0.46
CA LEU A 217 -6.02 25.74 1.24
C LEU A 217 -4.75 26.08 0.47
N LYS A 218 -4.44 25.37 -0.60
CA LYS A 218 -3.17 25.52 -1.33
C LYS A 218 -3.41 25.55 -2.83
N ASN A 219 -2.65 26.39 -3.49
CA ASN A 219 -2.59 26.42 -4.95
C ASN A 219 -1.54 25.38 -5.43
N PHE A 220 -1.94 24.54 -6.35
CA PHE A 220 -1.08 23.55 -6.99
C PHE A 220 -0.97 23.85 -8.48
N LEU A 221 0.22 23.66 -9.04
CA LEU A 221 0.49 23.97 -10.47
C LEU A 221 -0.15 22.97 -11.44
N PRO A 222 -0.18 21.64 -11.18
CA PRO A 222 -0.69 20.68 -12.15
C PRO A 222 -2.20 20.82 -12.35
N LYS A 223 -2.67 20.38 -13.51
CA LYS A 223 -4.11 20.25 -13.77
C LYS A 223 -4.71 19.20 -12.84
N ILE A 224 -5.69 19.61 -12.03
CA ILE A 224 -6.36 18.73 -11.08
C ILE A 224 -7.57 18.08 -11.75
N ILE A 225 -7.59 16.74 -11.78
CA ILE A 225 -8.72 15.93 -12.21
C ILE A 225 -9.40 15.37 -10.95
N LYS A 226 -10.66 15.76 -10.75
CA LYS A 226 -11.44 15.41 -9.56
C LYS A 226 -12.21 14.11 -9.79
N ILE A 227 -12.04 13.14 -8.89
CA ILE A 227 -12.87 11.92 -8.87
C ILE A 227 -14.01 12.11 -7.88
N GLU A 228 -15.18 12.43 -8.40
CA GLU A 228 -16.38 12.74 -7.60
C GLU A 228 -17.52 11.75 -7.84
N LYS A 229 -17.71 11.31 -9.08
CA LYS A 229 -18.84 10.47 -9.50
C LYS A 229 -18.63 8.99 -9.13
N ASN A 230 -19.73 8.28 -8.90
CA ASN A 230 -19.68 6.83 -8.76
C ASN A 230 -19.36 6.17 -10.10
N THR A 231 -18.74 5.00 -10.07
CA THR A 231 -18.52 4.20 -11.29
C THR A 231 -19.90 3.89 -11.92
N ASN A 232 -20.04 4.14 -13.21
CA ASN A 232 -21.27 3.83 -13.94
C ASN A 232 -21.54 2.30 -13.88
N ASN A 233 -22.72 1.91 -13.48
CA ASN A 233 -23.14 0.51 -13.38
C ASN A 233 -22.97 -0.23 -14.72
N ASN A 234 -23.14 0.45 -15.86
CA ASN A 234 -22.92 -0.14 -17.19
C ASN A 234 -21.46 -0.54 -17.41
N ILE A 235 -20.51 0.19 -16.84
CA ILE A 235 -19.07 -0.20 -16.92
C ILE A 235 -18.83 -1.44 -16.06
N LEU A 236 -19.38 -1.50 -14.85
CA LEU A 236 -19.27 -2.67 -13.98
C LEU A 236 -19.89 -3.92 -14.61
N LYS A 237 -21.06 -3.81 -15.26
CA LYS A 237 -21.69 -4.89 -16.02
C LYS A 237 -20.81 -5.38 -17.17
N LYS A 238 -20.18 -4.48 -17.93
CA LYS A 238 -19.23 -4.84 -19.01
C LYS A 238 -17.98 -5.54 -18.50
N ILE A 239 -17.42 -5.12 -17.35
CA ILE A 239 -16.27 -5.76 -16.73
C ILE A 239 -16.64 -7.15 -16.22
N ASN A 240 -17.83 -7.31 -15.65
CA ASN A 240 -18.36 -8.58 -15.11
C ASN A 240 -17.34 -9.33 -14.25
N ASN A 241 -16.78 -8.65 -13.22
CA ASN A 241 -15.82 -9.21 -12.30
C ASN A 241 -16.22 -8.89 -10.86
N PRO A 242 -16.57 -9.91 -10.03
CA PRO A 242 -17.00 -9.73 -8.64
C PRO A 242 -15.98 -8.99 -7.77
N TYR A 243 -14.70 -9.01 -8.12
CA TYR A 243 -13.66 -8.27 -7.40
C TYR A 243 -13.98 -6.78 -7.28
N PHE A 244 -14.65 -6.19 -8.27
CA PHE A 244 -15.02 -4.77 -8.27
C PHE A 244 -16.38 -4.48 -7.60
N ASN A 245 -17.03 -5.46 -6.98
CA ASN A 245 -18.31 -5.27 -6.31
C ASN A 245 -18.19 -4.59 -4.94
N THR A 246 -17.00 -4.53 -4.34
CA THR A 246 -16.78 -3.80 -3.08
C THR A 246 -16.56 -2.30 -3.34
N ASP A 247 -17.01 -1.44 -2.44
CA ASP A 247 -16.87 0.01 -2.59
C ASP A 247 -15.41 0.44 -2.75
N GLY A 248 -14.50 -0.13 -1.96
CA GLY A 248 -13.08 0.19 -2.04
C GLY A 248 -12.46 -0.16 -3.39
N ASN A 249 -12.83 -1.31 -3.98
CA ASN A 249 -12.31 -1.71 -5.30
C ASN A 249 -12.99 -0.94 -6.44
N ARG A 250 -14.27 -0.57 -6.30
CA ARG A 250 -14.94 0.37 -7.22
C ARG A 250 -14.27 1.74 -7.21
N ASP A 251 -13.90 2.23 -6.02
CA ASP A 251 -13.19 3.50 -5.90
C ASP A 251 -11.81 3.45 -6.57
N ASN A 252 -11.05 2.36 -6.36
CA ASN A 252 -9.77 2.16 -7.03
C ASN A 252 -9.94 2.12 -8.57
N LEU A 253 -10.97 1.45 -9.05
CA LEU A 253 -11.27 1.32 -10.49
C LEU A 253 -11.48 2.68 -11.16
N LYS A 254 -12.10 3.66 -10.49
CA LYS A 254 -12.31 5.01 -11.06
C LYS A 254 -11.01 5.67 -11.50
N PHE A 255 -9.95 5.54 -10.69
CA PHE A 255 -8.63 6.08 -11.01
C PHE A 255 -8.00 5.35 -12.20
N VAL A 256 -8.16 4.02 -12.27
CA VAL A 256 -7.69 3.22 -13.42
C VAL A 256 -8.37 3.65 -14.71
N LEU A 257 -9.69 3.84 -14.69
CA LEU A 257 -10.47 4.27 -15.84
C LEU A 257 -10.08 5.69 -16.28
N GLU A 258 -9.81 6.60 -15.35
CA GLU A 258 -9.39 7.96 -15.69
C GLU A 258 -7.98 7.96 -16.30
N VAL A 259 -7.02 7.20 -15.76
CA VAL A 259 -5.70 7.03 -16.39
C VAL A 259 -5.83 6.40 -17.78
N ALA A 260 -6.68 5.39 -17.94
CA ALA A 260 -6.91 4.76 -19.23
C ALA A 260 -7.47 5.74 -20.27
N LYS A 261 -8.33 6.67 -19.87
CA LYS A 261 -8.83 7.76 -20.70
C LYS A 261 -7.73 8.75 -21.09
N ILE A 262 -6.94 9.22 -20.11
CA ILE A 262 -5.82 10.16 -20.33
C ILE A 262 -4.80 9.57 -21.32
N MET A 263 -4.51 8.29 -21.20
CA MET A 263 -3.54 7.59 -22.05
C MET A 263 -4.14 7.04 -23.35
N ASN A 264 -5.41 7.33 -23.65
CA ASN A 264 -6.13 6.84 -24.84
C ASN A 264 -6.05 5.31 -25.03
N LEU A 265 -6.16 4.54 -23.93
CA LEU A 265 -6.03 3.10 -23.97
C LEU A 265 -7.23 2.43 -24.67
N LYS A 266 -6.97 1.38 -25.44
CA LYS A 266 -7.99 0.63 -26.20
C LYS A 266 -8.95 -0.07 -25.24
N LYS A 267 -10.23 0.27 -25.30
CA LYS A 267 -11.29 -0.21 -24.38
C LYS A 267 -11.41 -1.74 -24.33
N ASN A 268 -11.26 -2.43 -25.48
CA ASN A 268 -11.38 -3.89 -25.53
C ASN A 268 -10.32 -4.60 -24.67
N PHE A 269 -9.05 -4.14 -24.74
CA PHE A 269 -7.99 -4.70 -23.91
C PHE A 269 -8.19 -4.33 -22.43
N LEU A 270 -8.58 -3.06 -22.14
CA LEU A 270 -8.90 -2.62 -20.79
C LEU A 270 -9.95 -3.53 -20.13
N PHE A 271 -11.10 -3.74 -20.76
CA PHE A 271 -12.15 -4.59 -20.21
C PHE A 271 -11.73 -6.06 -20.09
N LYS A 272 -10.97 -6.59 -21.06
CA LYS A 272 -10.43 -7.95 -20.99
C LYS A 272 -9.52 -8.15 -19.78
N THR A 273 -8.62 -7.21 -19.52
CA THR A 273 -7.72 -7.24 -18.35
C THR A 273 -8.50 -7.13 -17.04
N LEU A 274 -9.43 -6.17 -16.94
CA LEU A 274 -10.24 -5.98 -15.75
C LEU A 274 -11.13 -7.20 -15.45
N LYS A 275 -11.70 -7.85 -16.48
CA LYS A 275 -12.49 -9.08 -16.32
C LYS A 275 -11.67 -10.22 -15.71
N LYS A 276 -10.37 -10.32 -16.06
CA LYS A 276 -9.48 -11.39 -15.60
C LYS A 276 -8.74 -11.07 -14.30
N PHE A 277 -8.87 -9.86 -13.77
CA PHE A 277 -8.13 -9.45 -12.60
C PHE A 277 -8.58 -10.21 -11.34
N LYS A 278 -7.64 -10.90 -10.68
CA LYS A 278 -7.90 -11.75 -9.50
C LYS A 278 -7.48 -11.11 -8.16
N GLY A 279 -7.08 -9.82 -8.18
CA GLY A 279 -6.55 -9.16 -7.00
C GLY A 279 -5.06 -9.43 -6.77
N LEU A 280 -4.57 -8.97 -5.63
CA LEU A 280 -3.23 -9.22 -5.12
C LEU A 280 -3.29 -10.34 -4.08
N LYS A 281 -2.25 -11.19 -4.04
CA LYS A 281 -2.14 -12.22 -2.98
C LYS A 281 -2.29 -11.59 -1.60
N TYR A 282 -3.11 -12.20 -0.77
CA TYR A 282 -3.39 -11.79 0.62
C TYR A 282 -4.01 -10.40 0.77
N ARG A 283 -4.66 -9.88 -0.29
CA ARG A 283 -5.40 -8.61 -0.29
C ARG A 283 -6.77 -8.81 -0.92
N GLN A 284 -7.75 -9.13 -0.10
CA GLN A 284 -9.11 -9.48 -0.55
C GLN A 284 -9.10 -10.60 -1.61
N GLU A 285 -8.12 -11.49 -1.50
CA GLU A 285 -7.92 -12.60 -2.42
C GLU A 285 -8.99 -13.67 -2.19
N ILE A 286 -9.82 -13.94 -3.19
CA ILE A 286 -10.76 -15.06 -3.13
C ILE A 286 -9.97 -16.33 -3.41
N ILE A 287 -9.78 -17.17 -2.38
CA ILE A 287 -9.01 -18.41 -2.47
C ILE A 287 -9.88 -19.64 -2.67
N PHE A 288 -11.18 -19.53 -2.36
CA PHE A 288 -12.17 -20.57 -2.63
C PHE A 288 -13.54 -19.94 -2.86
N GLN A 289 -14.31 -20.51 -3.79
CA GLN A 289 -15.69 -20.08 -4.07
C GLN A 289 -16.53 -21.27 -4.54
N SER A 290 -17.69 -21.44 -3.88
CA SER A 290 -18.74 -22.39 -4.25
C SER A 290 -20.10 -21.70 -4.17
N LYS A 291 -21.18 -22.44 -4.47
CA LYS A 291 -22.56 -21.94 -4.34
C LYS A 291 -22.87 -21.43 -2.92
N ASN A 292 -22.34 -22.09 -1.89
CA ASN A 292 -22.70 -21.83 -0.49
C ASN A 292 -21.57 -21.20 0.36
N LEU A 293 -20.32 -21.14 -0.16
CA LEU A 293 -19.18 -20.70 0.62
C LEU A 293 -18.19 -19.90 -0.25
N THR A 294 -17.80 -18.74 0.23
CA THR A 294 -16.65 -17.98 -0.28
C THR A 294 -15.61 -17.84 0.82
N ILE A 295 -14.33 -18.04 0.50
CA ILE A 295 -13.21 -17.85 1.43
C ILE A 295 -12.30 -16.75 0.89
N ILE A 296 -12.10 -15.71 1.70
CA ILE A 296 -11.34 -14.52 1.33
C ILE A 296 -10.12 -14.41 2.25
N ASN A 297 -8.93 -14.36 1.65
CA ASN A 297 -7.69 -14.03 2.35
C ASN A 297 -7.35 -12.55 2.18
N ASP A 298 -7.45 -11.81 3.29
CA ASP A 298 -7.09 -10.39 3.38
C ASP A 298 -6.06 -10.17 4.50
N SER A 299 -5.06 -11.08 4.58
CA SER A 299 -4.01 -11.02 5.61
C SER A 299 -3.27 -9.69 5.65
N LYS A 300 -3.30 -8.90 4.59
CA LYS A 300 -2.71 -7.56 4.52
C LYS A 300 -3.49 -6.52 5.33
N ALA A 301 -4.73 -6.75 5.71
CA ALA A 301 -5.48 -5.84 6.56
C ALA A 301 -4.87 -5.82 7.97
N THR A 302 -4.14 -4.75 8.28
CA THR A 302 -3.39 -4.57 9.53
C THR A 302 -4.04 -3.55 10.48
N THR A 303 -5.23 -3.06 10.12
CA THR A 303 -6.06 -2.13 10.92
C THR A 303 -7.52 -2.41 10.67
N PHE A 304 -8.40 -2.00 11.59
CA PHE A 304 -9.84 -2.06 11.37
C PHE A 304 -10.25 -1.26 10.13
N SER A 305 -9.69 -0.08 9.90
CA SER A 305 -10.00 0.74 8.72
C SER A 305 -9.74 0.00 7.40
N SER A 306 -8.71 -0.87 7.35
CA SER A 306 -8.41 -1.68 6.16
C SER A 306 -9.47 -2.74 5.89
N SER A 307 -10.07 -3.33 6.94
CA SER A 307 -11.09 -4.38 6.84
C SER A 307 -12.49 -3.83 6.59
N MET A 308 -12.75 -2.55 6.94
CA MET A 308 -14.09 -1.95 6.94
C MET A 308 -14.80 -1.98 5.59
N SER A 309 -14.07 -1.71 4.50
CA SER A 309 -14.66 -1.69 3.16
C SER A 309 -15.25 -3.05 2.79
N LEU A 310 -14.52 -4.12 3.14
CA LEU A 310 -14.93 -5.49 2.84
C LEU A 310 -16.06 -5.94 3.79
N LEU A 311 -15.91 -5.70 5.09
CA LEU A 311 -16.94 -6.04 6.09
C LEU A 311 -18.30 -5.37 5.79
N LYS A 312 -18.32 -4.12 5.32
CA LYS A 312 -19.56 -3.42 4.95
C LYS A 312 -20.23 -3.97 3.70
N SER A 313 -19.48 -4.64 2.82
CA SER A 313 -20.02 -5.18 1.56
C SER A 313 -20.47 -6.64 1.64
N LEU A 314 -20.23 -7.31 2.77
CA LEU A 314 -20.53 -8.72 2.97
C LEU A 314 -21.69 -8.94 3.91
N THR A 315 -22.33 -10.11 3.79
CA THR A 315 -23.38 -10.62 4.68
C THR A 315 -23.04 -12.04 5.09
N ASN A 316 -23.53 -12.52 6.24
CA ASN A 316 -23.28 -13.87 6.76
C ASN A 316 -21.76 -14.19 6.84
N VAL A 317 -21.05 -13.46 7.69
CA VAL A 317 -19.56 -13.50 7.74
C VAL A 317 -19.07 -14.23 8.97
N TYR A 318 -18.18 -15.19 8.76
CA TYR A 318 -17.25 -15.71 9.75
C TYR A 318 -15.96 -14.90 9.64
N TRP A 319 -15.81 -13.91 10.51
CA TRP A 319 -14.69 -12.98 10.48
C TRP A 319 -13.56 -13.46 11.37
N ILE A 320 -12.42 -13.81 10.76
CA ILE A 320 -11.21 -14.19 11.46
C ILE A 320 -10.36 -12.95 11.69
N VAL A 321 -10.19 -12.57 12.96
CA VAL A 321 -9.56 -11.33 13.40
C VAL A 321 -8.56 -11.62 14.51
N GLY A 322 -7.42 -10.89 14.56
CA GLY A 322 -6.41 -11.06 15.58
C GLY A 322 -4.99 -10.87 15.11
N GLY A 323 -4.06 -10.82 16.04
CA GLY A 323 -2.67 -10.48 15.86
C GLY A 323 -2.27 -9.30 16.74
N GLN A 324 -1.19 -8.61 16.39
CA GLN A 324 -0.70 -7.45 17.14
C GLN A 324 -1.55 -6.21 16.84
N ALA A 325 -2.40 -5.83 17.79
CA ALA A 325 -3.29 -4.68 17.69
C ALA A 325 -2.51 -3.35 17.61
N LYS A 326 -3.02 -2.40 16.84
CA LYS A 326 -2.50 -1.03 16.80
C LYS A 326 -3.19 -0.17 17.87
N LYS A 327 -2.41 0.53 18.69
CA LYS A 327 -2.92 1.50 19.66
C LYS A 327 -3.70 2.60 18.93
N GLY A 328 -4.91 2.93 19.40
CA GLY A 328 -5.75 3.98 18.82
C GLY A 328 -6.55 3.56 17.58
N ASP A 329 -6.49 2.28 17.15
CA ASP A 329 -7.31 1.80 16.03
C ASP A 329 -8.80 1.74 16.43
N ILE A 330 -9.67 2.28 15.55
CA ILE A 330 -11.09 2.46 15.84
C ILE A 330 -11.92 1.56 14.92
N LEU A 331 -12.82 0.78 15.53
CA LEU A 331 -13.80 -0.03 14.82
C LEU A 331 -15.09 0.77 14.60
N LEU A 332 -15.44 0.99 13.33
CA LEU A 332 -16.64 1.71 12.91
C LEU A 332 -17.72 0.74 12.39
N LEU A 333 -18.08 -0.28 13.18
CA LEU A 333 -19.15 -1.22 12.91
C LEU A 333 -20.27 -1.04 13.94
N SER A 334 -21.54 -1.17 13.49
CA SER A 334 -22.69 -1.19 14.36
C SER A 334 -23.26 -2.61 14.51
N LYS A 335 -23.93 -2.90 15.63
CA LYS A 335 -24.62 -4.17 15.86
C LYS A 335 -25.61 -4.50 14.73
N LYS A 336 -26.30 -3.49 14.20
CA LYS A 336 -27.26 -3.63 13.08
C LYS A 336 -26.60 -4.15 11.81
N SER A 337 -25.39 -3.64 11.47
CA SER A 337 -24.65 -4.05 10.27
C SER A 337 -23.99 -5.43 10.40
N CYS A 338 -23.88 -5.97 11.64
CA CYS A 338 -23.20 -7.22 11.93
C CYS A 338 -24.15 -8.33 12.41
N LYS A 339 -25.45 -8.22 12.17
CA LYS A 339 -26.47 -9.16 12.69
C LYS A 339 -26.17 -10.63 12.41
N ASN A 340 -25.58 -10.93 11.25
CA ASN A 340 -25.23 -12.28 10.80
C ASN A 340 -23.72 -12.49 10.76
N PHE A 341 -22.96 -11.77 11.58
CA PHE A 341 -21.51 -11.94 11.70
C PHE A 341 -21.19 -12.72 12.96
N LYS A 342 -20.15 -13.55 12.88
CA LYS A 342 -19.49 -14.18 14.02
C LYS A 342 -17.99 -13.95 13.92
N ALA A 343 -17.38 -13.46 14.99
CA ALA A 343 -15.95 -13.23 15.04
C ALA A 343 -15.22 -14.44 15.62
N TYR A 344 -14.12 -14.83 14.98
CA TYR A 344 -13.17 -15.83 15.45
C TYR A 344 -11.86 -15.11 15.74
N ILE A 345 -11.51 -15.03 17.03
CA ILE A 345 -10.43 -14.19 17.52
C ILE A 345 -9.22 -15.05 17.88
N PHE A 346 -8.02 -14.67 17.42
CA PHE A 346 -6.78 -15.41 17.70
C PHE A 346 -5.62 -14.51 18.11
N GLY A 347 -4.57 -15.11 18.66
CA GLY A 347 -3.29 -14.48 18.96
C GLY A 347 -3.19 -13.82 20.33
N ASN A 348 -2.04 -13.21 20.60
CA ASN A 348 -1.68 -12.72 21.94
C ASN A 348 -2.52 -11.52 22.41
N ASN A 349 -3.01 -10.68 21.50
CA ASN A 349 -3.84 -9.53 21.85
C ASN A 349 -5.35 -9.81 21.79
N LYS A 350 -5.79 -11.06 21.94
CA LYS A 350 -7.21 -11.44 21.85
C LYS A 350 -8.14 -10.60 22.73
N ASN A 351 -7.74 -10.23 23.94
CA ASN A 351 -8.55 -9.41 24.85
C ASN A 351 -8.87 -8.01 24.28
N PHE A 352 -7.98 -7.41 23.52
CA PHE A 352 -8.26 -6.15 22.81
C PHE A 352 -9.42 -6.32 21.83
N PHE A 353 -9.41 -7.36 21.02
CA PHE A 353 -10.46 -7.64 20.05
C PHE A 353 -11.78 -8.05 20.71
N ILE A 354 -11.74 -8.89 21.76
CA ILE A 354 -12.92 -9.26 22.55
C ILE A 354 -13.61 -8.00 23.08
N ASN A 355 -12.87 -7.08 23.70
CA ASN A 355 -13.44 -5.87 24.26
C ASN A 355 -14.09 -4.96 23.21
N LYS A 356 -13.58 -4.95 21.98
CA LYS A 356 -14.15 -4.18 20.85
C LYS A 356 -15.37 -4.86 20.24
N LEU A 357 -15.43 -6.20 20.21
CA LEU A 357 -16.41 -6.96 19.44
C LEU A 357 -17.56 -7.52 20.27
N LYS A 358 -17.38 -7.79 21.56
CA LYS A 358 -18.37 -8.47 22.45
C LYS A 358 -19.75 -7.81 22.48
N LYS A 359 -19.85 -6.47 22.29
CA LYS A 359 -21.11 -5.73 22.25
C LYS A 359 -21.73 -5.63 20.85
N ILE A 360 -21.00 -6.06 19.81
CA ILE A 360 -21.37 -5.87 18.40
C ILE A 360 -21.81 -7.17 17.76
N MET A 361 -21.12 -8.30 18.03
CA MET A 361 -21.38 -9.60 17.42
C MET A 361 -21.01 -10.76 18.32
N LYS A 362 -21.52 -11.96 18.00
CA LYS A 362 -21.06 -13.22 18.63
C LYS A 362 -19.59 -13.46 18.33
N TYR A 363 -18.86 -14.05 19.26
CA TYR A 363 -17.45 -14.37 19.07
C TYR A 363 -17.03 -15.68 19.76
N GLU A 364 -15.95 -16.28 19.27
CA GLU A 364 -15.16 -17.30 19.93
C GLU A 364 -13.67 -16.89 19.89
N SER A 365 -12.88 -17.32 20.88
CA SER A 365 -11.46 -16.97 20.96
C SER A 365 -10.56 -18.20 21.10
N PHE A 366 -9.38 -18.14 20.46
CA PHE A 366 -8.45 -19.24 20.31
C PHE A 366 -7.02 -18.79 20.61
N LEU A 367 -6.13 -19.73 20.90
CA LEU A 367 -4.71 -19.44 21.10
C LEU A 367 -4.03 -19.15 19.76
N ASP A 368 -4.33 -19.94 18.75
CA ASP A 368 -3.68 -19.89 17.44
C ASP A 368 -4.67 -20.05 16.28
N LEU A 369 -4.17 -19.80 15.07
CA LEU A 369 -4.97 -19.84 13.84
C LEU A 369 -5.36 -21.28 13.44
N ASN A 370 -4.57 -22.30 13.81
CA ASN A 370 -4.86 -23.68 13.43
C ASN A 370 -6.05 -24.22 14.20
N SER A 371 -6.07 -24.07 15.55
CA SER A 371 -7.19 -24.46 16.41
C SER A 371 -8.48 -23.75 16.03
N LEU A 372 -8.38 -22.45 15.67
CA LEU A 372 -9.49 -21.66 15.17
C LEU A 372 -10.07 -22.24 13.87
N ILE A 373 -9.24 -22.49 12.86
CA ILE A 373 -9.70 -23.00 11.56
C ILE A 373 -10.31 -24.41 11.69
N LYS A 374 -9.71 -25.28 12.50
CA LYS A 374 -10.26 -26.60 12.79
C LYS A 374 -11.69 -26.48 13.37
N ARG A 375 -11.89 -25.63 14.40
CA ARG A 375 -13.20 -25.39 15.01
C ARG A 375 -14.21 -24.80 14.04
N LEU A 376 -13.79 -23.81 13.23
CA LEU A 376 -14.64 -23.15 12.24
C LEU A 376 -15.19 -24.16 11.21
N PHE A 377 -14.36 -25.06 10.69
CA PHE A 377 -14.82 -26.06 9.74
C PHE A 377 -15.72 -27.14 10.36
N LEU A 378 -15.51 -27.51 11.63
CA LEU A 378 -16.44 -28.36 12.35
C LEU A 378 -17.83 -27.71 12.48
N GLU A 379 -17.88 -26.41 12.79
CA GLU A 379 -19.15 -25.68 12.87
C GLU A 379 -19.86 -25.61 11.53
N ILE A 380 -19.13 -25.30 10.45
CA ILE A 380 -19.69 -25.21 9.08
C ILE A 380 -20.29 -26.55 8.62
N LYS A 381 -19.70 -27.69 9.03
CA LYS A 381 -20.25 -29.03 8.70
C LYS A 381 -21.58 -29.29 9.41
N LEU A 382 -21.71 -28.84 10.64
CA LEU A 382 -22.91 -29.08 11.46
C LEU A 382 -24.07 -28.16 11.06
N GLU A 383 -23.80 -27.06 10.37
CA GLU A 383 -24.83 -26.10 10.01
C GLU A 383 -25.58 -26.49 8.72
N LYS A 384 -26.91 -26.27 8.72
CA LYS A 384 -27.73 -26.43 7.51
C LYS A 384 -27.26 -25.47 6.40
N LYS A 385 -26.96 -25.98 5.19
CA LYS A 385 -26.45 -25.24 4.01
C LYS A 385 -27.50 -24.32 3.34
N THR A 386 -28.29 -23.59 4.11
CA THR A 386 -29.42 -22.81 3.58
C THR A 386 -29.06 -21.43 3.04
N LYS A 387 -27.91 -20.86 3.46
CA LYS A 387 -27.51 -19.50 3.04
C LYS A 387 -26.02 -19.49 2.67
N HIS A 388 -25.69 -18.66 1.67
CA HIS A 388 -24.31 -18.39 1.32
C HIS A 388 -23.55 -17.72 2.49
N ARG A 389 -22.34 -18.20 2.79
CA ARG A 389 -21.48 -17.72 3.86
C ARG A 389 -20.12 -17.28 3.33
N THR A 390 -19.51 -16.36 4.04
CA THR A 390 -18.16 -15.90 3.74
C THR A 390 -17.25 -16.11 4.93
N ILE A 391 -16.18 -16.92 4.76
CA ILE A 391 -15.04 -16.93 5.69
C ILE A 391 -14.14 -15.78 5.27
N LEU A 392 -14.03 -14.79 6.12
CA LEU A 392 -13.19 -13.62 5.87
C LEU A 392 -11.99 -13.63 6.83
N PHE A 393 -10.81 -13.95 6.30
CA PHE A 393 -9.55 -13.74 7.00
C PHE A 393 -9.05 -12.32 6.78
N SER A 394 -9.48 -11.39 7.61
CA SER A 394 -9.07 -9.98 7.60
C SER A 394 -8.67 -9.58 9.03
N PRO A 395 -7.40 -9.86 9.42
CA PRO A 395 -6.97 -9.85 10.81
C PRO A 395 -7.08 -8.51 11.52
N SER A 396 -7.13 -7.39 10.79
CA SER A 396 -7.18 -6.02 11.35
C SER A 396 -6.04 -5.69 12.32
N ALA A 397 -4.92 -6.41 12.19
CA ALA A 397 -3.76 -6.32 13.07
C ALA A 397 -2.46 -6.63 12.33
N ALA A 398 -1.35 -6.12 12.83
CA ALA A 398 -0.03 -6.53 12.37
C ALA A 398 0.20 -8.02 12.72
N SER A 399 1.11 -8.66 11.98
CA SER A 399 1.35 -10.12 12.08
C SER A 399 2.55 -10.47 12.96
N PHE A 400 3.22 -9.47 13.53
CA PHE A 400 4.53 -9.64 14.17
C PHE A 400 4.51 -10.37 15.53
N ASP A 401 3.33 -10.66 16.05
CA ASP A 401 3.15 -11.50 17.24
C ASP A 401 3.43 -12.99 16.99
N SER A 402 3.18 -13.48 15.76
CA SER A 402 3.28 -14.91 15.44
C SER A 402 3.91 -15.19 14.06
N PHE A 403 4.12 -14.17 13.22
CA PHE A 403 4.63 -14.31 11.85
C PHE A 403 5.62 -13.20 11.50
N LYS A 404 6.62 -13.49 10.65
CA LYS A 404 7.60 -12.49 10.17
C LYS A 404 6.95 -11.32 9.42
N ASN A 405 5.85 -11.57 8.71
CA ASN A 405 5.13 -10.59 7.92
C ASN A 405 3.72 -11.12 7.55
N PHE A 406 2.91 -10.25 6.93
CA PHE A 406 1.56 -10.61 6.51
C PHE A 406 1.53 -11.66 5.39
N GLU A 407 2.56 -11.75 4.57
CA GLU A 407 2.69 -12.75 3.50
C GLU A 407 2.80 -14.16 4.11
N GLN A 408 3.67 -14.33 5.10
CA GLN A 408 3.80 -15.60 5.81
C GLN A 408 2.49 -15.98 6.51
N ARG A 409 1.82 -15.04 7.17
CA ARG A 409 0.52 -15.25 7.79
C ARG A 409 -0.54 -15.64 6.76
N GLY A 410 -0.59 -14.96 5.61
CA GLY A 410 -1.52 -15.28 4.53
C GLY A 410 -1.24 -16.64 3.88
N LYS A 411 0.03 -17.00 3.71
CA LYS A 411 0.43 -18.33 3.20
C LYS A 411 0.00 -19.43 4.18
N TYR A 412 0.21 -19.24 5.47
CA TYR A 412 -0.19 -20.19 6.50
C TYR A 412 -1.71 -20.37 6.54
N PHE A 413 -2.49 -19.28 6.46
CA PHE A 413 -3.94 -19.37 6.32
C PHE A 413 -4.35 -20.21 5.10
N ASN A 414 -3.79 -19.96 3.92
CA ASN A 414 -4.10 -20.74 2.71
C ASN A 414 -3.76 -22.22 2.88
N TYR A 415 -2.67 -22.53 3.57
CA TYR A 415 -2.30 -23.92 3.91
C TYR A 415 -3.37 -24.58 4.82
N LEU A 416 -3.81 -23.90 5.87
CA LEU A 416 -4.83 -24.43 6.77
C LEU A 416 -6.18 -24.64 6.07
N ILE A 417 -6.58 -23.70 5.19
CA ILE A 417 -7.80 -23.87 4.39
C ILE A 417 -7.71 -25.15 3.53
N LYS A 418 -6.61 -25.35 2.81
CA LYS A 418 -6.41 -26.57 2.02
C LYS A 418 -6.47 -27.85 2.88
N LYS A 419 -5.91 -27.79 4.10
CA LYS A 419 -5.90 -28.92 5.03
C LYS A 419 -7.30 -29.30 5.51
N TYR A 420 -8.18 -28.33 5.78
CA TYR A 420 -9.46 -28.57 6.45
C TYR A 420 -10.70 -28.46 5.54
N ILE A 421 -10.60 -27.94 4.33
CA ILE A 421 -11.75 -27.75 3.44
C ILE A 421 -12.33 -29.07 2.93
N ASN A 422 -11.53 -30.12 2.83
CA ASN A 422 -11.92 -31.46 2.34
C ASN A 422 -12.15 -32.46 3.50
N VAL A 423 -12.06 -32.03 4.73
CA VAL A 423 -12.36 -32.80 5.94
C VAL A 423 -13.76 -32.42 6.42
#